data_f3426aeb1590b55ddf3eddad171108de
#
_entry.id   f3426aeb1590b55ddf3eddad171108de
#
_cell.length_a   1.000
_cell.length_b   1.000
_cell.length_c   1.000
_cell.angle_alpha   90.00
_cell.angle_beta   90.00
_cell.angle_gamma   90.00
#
_symmetry.space_group_name_H-M   'P 1'
#
loop_
_entity.id
_entity.type
_entity.pdbx_description
1 polymer ?
#
loop_
_entity_poly.entity_id
_entity_poly.type
_entity_poly.pdbx_seq_one_letter_code
_entity_poly.pdbx_strand_id
1 'polypeptide(L)'
;MRMKKSLTYLKHFKKQLILGPIFKLIEAIFELLIPMIMAYIIDHGLTVNDQGYVIAGNQRFILTMGCVILVMGILGLCSSLVCQFYASRASQGYGTVLRNELFAHIHSLSFQELDQIGSANLVTIMTNDINQLQLAVAMFIRLVIRAPFLIIGSVVMAFIINVYVGLIFVAIIPILSIILYVIMKKSAKRYPVIQNQLDVLSNTTMENLSGARVIKAFVRQENEMQRFEKETTTFQNESNRVAKITAFLNPLTFACINLAILAVLYFGGRQIQIGNLSQGDVIALVNYMNQILLALIVVSNLVVIFTKAKTSLQRCELLFSKTSSILDEKEVPTYDENAPLFVFDKVSFQYPLSENEVIHHISFSIQKGETIGMIGGTGAGKTTILNLIERFYDCTKGSIYYKGQEIQKTPLSLLRKDIAQVFQKNTLFKGTIRSNLKMKNPQASDEEIITALKLACAYDFCKEYDDFLDHAVEEGGKNFSGGQRQRLCIARAILDKASLLILDDATSALDYLTDKTVRENLKHLPFHPSILLVSQRAHSIQYADKILVIDGGEIVGMGTHQELLQKCEVYQEIVQSQQQSGVSHA
;
A
#
# COMPACT_ATOMS: atom_id res chain seq x y z
N MET A 1 -5.63 13.87 24.63
CA MET A 1 -5.73 13.01 23.42
C MET A 1 -4.52 13.30 22.52
N ARG A 2 -3.51 12.41 22.49
CA ARG A 2 -2.33 12.62 21.62
C ARG A 2 -2.79 12.70 20.16
N MET A 3 -2.45 13.79 19.48
CA MET A 3 -2.72 13.93 18.04
C MET A 3 -2.06 12.77 17.31
N LYS A 4 -2.82 12.08 16.47
CA LYS A 4 -2.30 10.97 15.66
C LYS A 4 -1.18 11.47 14.76
N LYS A 5 -0.09 10.71 14.64
CA LYS A 5 1.12 11.09 13.90
C LYS A 5 0.80 11.51 12.47
N SER A 6 -0.05 10.74 11.79
CA SER A 6 -0.49 11.04 10.42
C SER A 6 -1.18 12.41 10.29
N LEU A 7 -2.03 12.81 11.26
CA LEU A 7 -2.72 14.09 11.22
C LEU A 7 -1.78 15.28 11.50
N THR A 8 -0.63 15.03 12.12
CA THR A 8 0.36 16.09 12.38
C THR A 8 0.91 16.67 11.08
N TYR A 9 1.02 15.86 10.03
CA TYR A 9 1.49 16.30 8.71
C TYR A 9 0.55 17.30 8.02
N LEU A 10 -0.74 17.34 8.38
CA LEU A 10 -1.67 18.39 7.92
C LEU A 10 -1.25 19.79 8.34
N LYS A 11 -0.44 19.94 9.40
CA LYS A 11 0.05 21.23 9.86
C LYS A 11 0.87 21.98 8.80
N HIS A 12 1.50 21.27 7.87
CA HIS A 12 2.25 21.87 6.75
C HIS A 12 1.32 22.63 5.77
N PHE A 13 0.02 22.30 5.78
CA PHE A 13 -0.99 22.84 4.86
C PHE A 13 -2.01 23.74 5.55
N LYS A 14 -1.66 24.38 6.70
CA LYS A 14 -2.58 25.21 7.49
C LYS A 14 -3.22 26.34 6.68
N LYS A 15 -2.43 27.03 5.84
CA LYS A 15 -2.94 28.11 4.99
C LYS A 15 -4.06 27.61 4.06
N GLN A 16 -3.84 26.46 3.43
CA GLN A 16 -4.79 25.86 2.50
C GLN A 16 -6.05 25.34 3.21
N LEU A 17 -5.89 24.79 4.41
CA LEU A 17 -6.99 24.29 5.26
C LEU A 17 -7.88 25.41 5.80
N ILE A 18 -7.39 26.66 5.84
CA ILE A 18 -8.16 27.83 6.30
C ILE A 18 -8.71 28.60 5.11
N LEU A 19 -7.86 28.96 4.14
CA LEU A 19 -8.26 29.77 2.99
C LEU A 19 -9.24 29.06 2.07
N GLY A 20 -9.03 27.75 1.81
CA GLY A 20 -9.92 26.96 0.96
C GLY A 20 -11.39 27.03 1.42
N PRO A 21 -11.72 26.66 2.67
CA PRO A 21 -13.07 26.79 3.21
C PRO A 21 -13.62 28.22 3.23
N ILE A 22 -12.80 29.24 3.46
CA ILE A 22 -13.23 30.64 3.42
C ILE A 22 -13.74 31.00 2.02
N PHE A 23 -12.97 30.71 0.97
CA PHE A 23 -13.42 30.94 -0.40
C PHE A 23 -14.67 30.15 -0.77
N LYS A 24 -14.80 28.93 -0.24
CA LYS A 24 -15.99 28.09 -0.44
C LYS A 24 -17.20 28.65 0.29
N LEU A 25 -17.00 29.32 1.40
CA LEU A 25 -18.06 30.01 2.15
C LEU A 25 -18.52 31.28 1.42
N ILE A 26 -17.59 32.03 0.81
CA ILE A 26 -17.91 33.21 -0.03
C ILE A 26 -18.79 32.77 -1.23
N GLU A 27 -18.41 31.66 -1.91
CA GLU A 27 -19.24 31.09 -2.99
C GLU A 27 -20.64 30.74 -2.48
N ALA A 28 -20.76 30.13 -1.30
CA ALA A 28 -22.04 29.73 -0.72
C ALA A 28 -22.90 30.96 -0.33
N ILE A 29 -22.29 32.06 0.07
CA ILE A 29 -23.01 33.32 0.32
C ILE A 29 -23.62 33.84 -0.99
N PHE A 30 -22.85 33.90 -2.08
CA PHE A 30 -23.39 34.31 -3.38
C PHE A 30 -24.53 33.38 -3.84
N GLU A 31 -24.39 32.06 -3.63
CA GLU A 31 -25.42 31.09 -3.97
C GLU A 31 -26.74 31.29 -3.18
N LEU A 32 -26.65 31.72 -1.91
CA LEU A 32 -27.81 32.09 -1.10
C LEU A 32 -28.47 33.42 -1.51
N LEU A 33 -27.71 34.36 -2.05
CA LEU A 33 -28.24 35.67 -2.45
C LEU A 33 -28.95 35.62 -3.81
N ILE A 34 -28.58 34.71 -4.71
CA ILE A 34 -29.17 34.62 -6.06
C ILE A 34 -30.69 34.46 -6.02
N PRO A 35 -31.32 33.54 -5.23
CA PRO A 35 -32.76 33.42 -5.17
C PRO A 35 -33.46 34.71 -4.70
N MET A 36 -32.85 35.44 -3.76
CA MET A 36 -33.39 36.73 -3.28
C MET A 36 -33.38 37.80 -4.36
N ILE A 37 -32.29 37.90 -5.15
CA ILE A 37 -32.22 38.83 -6.27
C ILE A 37 -33.21 38.44 -7.36
N MET A 38 -33.38 37.13 -7.61
CA MET A 38 -34.41 36.63 -8.54
C MET A 38 -35.84 37.05 -8.10
N ALA A 39 -36.15 36.93 -6.79
CA ALA A 39 -37.40 37.41 -6.24
C ALA A 39 -37.58 38.92 -6.52
N TYR A 40 -36.55 39.70 -6.24
CA TYR A 40 -36.57 41.15 -6.44
C TYR A 40 -36.76 41.56 -7.93
N ILE A 41 -36.20 40.79 -8.86
CA ILE A 41 -36.40 40.99 -10.32
C ILE A 41 -37.86 40.73 -10.70
N ILE A 42 -38.46 39.67 -10.16
CA ILE A 42 -39.83 39.29 -10.46
C ILE A 42 -40.80 40.35 -9.95
N ASP A 43 -40.61 40.80 -8.72
CA ASP A 43 -41.53 41.75 -8.05
C ASP A 43 -41.46 43.17 -8.58
N HIS A 44 -40.27 43.63 -9.01
CA HIS A 44 -40.05 45.04 -9.45
C HIS A 44 -39.79 45.17 -10.96
N GLY A 45 -39.42 44.05 -11.62
CA GLY A 45 -39.13 44.05 -13.05
C GLY A 45 -40.33 43.81 -13.93
N LEU A 46 -41.34 43.13 -13.38
CA LEU A 46 -42.56 42.78 -14.12
C LEU A 46 -43.74 43.53 -13.56
N THR A 47 -44.42 44.37 -14.40
CA THR A 47 -45.70 44.99 -14.06
C THR A 47 -46.83 44.07 -14.46
N VAL A 48 -47.60 43.62 -13.47
CA VAL A 48 -48.73 42.71 -13.67
C VAL A 48 -50.03 43.49 -13.49
N ASN A 49 -51.04 43.29 -14.36
CA ASN A 49 -52.35 43.91 -14.18
C ASN A 49 -53.16 43.19 -13.09
N ASP A 50 -54.30 43.78 -12.70
CA ASP A 50 -55.20 43.20 -11.69
C ASP A 50 -55.74 41.81 -12.04
N GLN A 51 -55.58 41.38 -13.30
CA GLN A 51 -55.96 40.06 -13.81
C GLN A 51 -54.78 39.06 -13.84
N GLY A 52 -53.58 39.45 -13.40
CA GLY A 52 -52.41 38.57 -13.35
C GLY A 52 -51.59 38.48 -14.65
N TYR A 53 -51.91 39.29 -15.69
CA TYR A 53 -51.16 39.32 -16.94
C TYR A 53 -50.01 40.33 -16.90
N VAL A 54 -48.84 39.95 -17.41
CA VAL A 54 -47.67 40.83 -17.54
C VAL A 54 -47.97 41.83 -18.65
N ILE A 55 -48.13 43.14 -18.28
CA ILE A 55 -48.44 44.22 -19.22
C ILE A 55 -47.16 44.80 -19.80
N ALA A 56 -46.16 45.04 -18.99
CA ALA A 56 -44.86 45.58 -19.38
C ALA A 56 -43.77 45.15 -18.41
N GLY A 57 -42.54 45.02 -18.91
CA GLY A 57 -41.36 44.78 -18.10
C GLY A 57 -40.41 46.01 -18.15
N ASN A 58 -39.85 46.38 -17.04
CA ASN A 58 -38.77 47.38 -17.04
C ASN A 58 -37.47 46.67 -17.53
N GLN A 59 -37.32 46.63 -18.89
CA GLN A 59 -36.19 45.95 -19.52
C GLN A 59 -34.82 46.39 -19.00
N ARG A 60 -34.65 47.70 -18.73
CA ARG A 60 -33.39 48.23 -18.18
C ARG A 60 -33.11 47.67 -16.79
N PHE A 61 -34.14 47.62 -15.93
CA PHE A 61 -34.02 47.05 -14.59
C PHE A 61 -33.68 45.55 -14.62
N ILE A 62 -34.40 44.78 -15.43
CA ILE A 62 -34.15 43.33 -15.58
C ILE A 62 -32.74 43.07 -16.10
N LEU A 63 -32.29 43.82 -17.12
CA LEU A 63 -30.93 43.68 -17.65
C LEU A 63 -29.87 44.09 -16.59
N THR A 64 -30.09 45.16 -15.85
CA THR A 64 -29.15 45.60 -14.80
C THR A 64 -29.02 44.52 -13.70
N MET A 65 -30.14 44.02 -13.20
CA MET A 65 -30.14 42.98 -12.16
C MET A 65 -29.64 41.62 -12.72
N GLY A 66 -29.90 41.32 -13.99
CA GLY A 66 -29.30 40.19 -14.68
C GLY A 66 -27.75 40.27 -14.75
N CYS A 67 -27.24 41.50 -15.03
CA CYS A 67 -25.78 41.74 -14.95
C CYS A 67 -25.25 41.55 -13.53
N VAL A 68 -25.98 41.98 -12.48
CA VAL A 68 -25.59 41.73 -11.09
C VAL A 68 -25.48 40.24 -10.78
N ILE A 69 -26.49 39.44 -11.17
CA ILE A 69 -26.44 37.97 -11.02
C ILE A 69 -25.23 37.37 -11.76
N LEU A 70 -24.96 37.84 -12.98
CA LEU A 70 -23.83 37.40 -13.78
C LEU A 70 -22.50 37.72 -13.09
N VAL A 71 -22.33 38.93 -12.57
CA VAL A 71 -21.13 39.31 -11.82
C VAL A 71 -20.98 38.46 -10.56
N MET A 72 -22.06 38.24 -9.80
CA MET A 72 -22.04 37.37 -8.64
C MET A 72 -21.68 35.92 -9.01
N GLY A 73 -22.20 35.42 -10.13
CA GLY A 73 -21.84 34.12 -10.67
C GLY A 73 -20.35 34.00 -11.02
N ILE A 74 -19.78 35.05 -11.66
CA ILE A 74 -18.34 35.12 -11.97
C ILE A 74 -17.51 35.17 -10.67
N LEU A 75 -17.87 35.97 -9.69
CA LEU A 75 -17.19 36.05 -8.39
C LEU A 75 -17.27 34.72 -7.63
N GLY A 76 -18.44 34.06 -7.68
CA GLY A 76 -18.63 32.71 -7.14
C GLY A 76 -17.74 31.69 -7.83
N LEU A 77 -17.66 31.73 -9.17
CA LEU A 77 -16.78 30.88 -9.94
C LEU A 77 -15.30 31.08 -9.57
N CYS A 78 -14.85 32.35 -9.51
CA CYS A 78 -13.49 32.68 -9.10
C CYS A 78 -13.18 32.11 -7.68
N SER A 79 -14.11 32.34 -6.74
CA SER A 79 -13.97 31.81 -5.37
C SER A 79 -13.91 30.28 -5.35
N SER A 80 -14.73 29.60 -6.16
CA SER A 80 -14.72 28.15 -6.32
C SER A 80 -13.40 27.65 -6.88
N LEU A 81 -12.85 28.28 -7.91
CA LEU A 81 -11.56 27.92 -8.51
C LEU A 81 -10.41 28.04 -7.50
N VAL A 82 -10.39 29.13 -6.71
CA VAL A 82 -9.39 29.33 -5.65
C VAL A 82 -9.52 28.25 -4.58
N CYS A 83 -10.74 27.92 -4.14
CA CYS A 83 -10.98 26.82 -3.21
C CYS A 83 -10.48 25.48 -3.76
N GLN A 84 -10.80 25.17 -5.04
CA GLN A 84 -10.37 23.95 -5.70
C GLN A 84 -8.85 23.85 -5.76
N PHE A 85 -8.15 24.94 -6.08
CA PHE A 85 -6.69 25.00 -6.09
C PHE A 85 -6.11 24.69 -4.71
N TYR A 86 -6.60 25.33 -3.65
CA TYR A 86 -6.12 25.07 -2.29
C TYR A 86 -6.46 23.66 -1.81
N ALA A 87 -7.65 23.17 -2.11
CA ALA A 87 -8.06 21.80 -1.76
C ALA A 87 -7.19 20.75 -2.45
N SER A 88 -6.91 20.93 -3.74
CA SER A 88 -6.04 20.04 -4.51
C SER A 88 -4.61 20.07 -3.96
N ARG A 89 -4.03 21.25 -3.76
CA ARG A 89 -2.67 21.41 -3.25
C ARG A 89 -2.50 20.80 -1.85
N ALA A 90 -3.49 20.98 -0.96
CA ALA A 90 -3.45 20.41 0.39
C ALA A 90 -3.59 18.88 0.36
N SER A 91 -4.55 18.35 -0.40
CA SER A 91 -4.83 16.92 -0.43
C SER A 91 -3.69 16.14 -1.08
N GLN A 92 -3.19 16.59 -2.24
CA GLN A 92 -2.08 15.92 -2.94
C GLN A 92 -0.78 16.06 -2.15
N GLY A 93 -0.48 17.27 -1.64
CA GLY A 93 0.71 17.48 -0.81
C GLY A 93 0.71 16.64 0.46
N TYR A 94 -0.44 16.55 1.15
CA TYR A 94 -0.59 15.69 2.32
C TYR A 94 -0.32 14.22 1.98
N GLY A 95 -0.88 13.73 0.87
CA GLY A 95 -0.64 12.35 0.43
C GLY A 95 0.82 12.08 0.09
N THR A 96 1.52 13.03 -0.54
CA THR A 96 2.95 12.91 -0.85
C THR A 96 3.78 12.82 0.43
N VAL A 97 3.56 13.74 1.38
CA VAL A 97 4.28 13.72 2.66
C VAL A 97 4.02 12.42 3.41
N LEU A 98 2.75 11.99 3.47
CA LEU A 98 2.39 10.76 4.20
C LEU A 98 3.01 9.51 3.55
N ARG A 99 3.07 9.44 2.20
CA ARG A 99 3.76 8.35 1.50
C ARG A 99 5.24 8.31 1.83
N ASN A 100 5.92 9.44 1.76
CA ASN A 100 7.36 9.51 2.04
C ASN A 100 7.67 9.10 3.47
N GLU A 101 6.90 9.59 4.44
CA GLU A 101 7.10 9.26 5.86
C GLU A 101 6.77 7.79 6.17
N LEU A 102 5.69 7.24 5.60
CA LEU A 102 5.36 5.82 5.75
C LEU A 102 6.41 4.94 5.08
N PHE A 103 6.88 5.31 3.90
CA PHE A 103 7.93 4.56 3.19
C PHE A 103 9.23 4.54 3.98
N ALA A 104 9.67 5.70 4.49
CA ALA A 104 10.84 5.79 5.35
C ALA A 104 10.66 4.94 6.63
N HIS A 105 9.46 4.97 7.23
CA HIS A 105 9.15 4.18 8.41
C HIS A 105 9.17 2.67 8.13
N ILE A 106 8.59 2.22 7.01
CA ILE A 106 8.62 0.80 6.59
C ILE A 106 10.07 0.32 6.44
N HIS A 107 10.95 1.13 5.85
CA HIS A 107 12.36 0.78 5.71
C HIS A 107 13.16 0.79 7.03
N SER A 108 12.62 1.39 8.09
CA SER A 108 13.21 1.34 9.42
C SER A 108 12.76 0.14 10.26
N LEU A 109 11.76 -0.62 9.80
CA LEU A 109 11.26 -1.82 10.48
C LEU A 109 12.16 -3.03 10.20
N SER A 110 12.21 -3.97 11.13
CA SER A 110 12.88 -5.25 10.92
C SER A 110 12.01 -6.21 10.09
N PHE A 111 12.60 -7.29 9.60
CA PHE A 111 11.86 -8.32 8.86
C PHE A 111 10.73 -8.94 9.69
N GLN A 112 10.91 -9.03 10.99
CA GLN A 112 9.90 -9.55 11.92
C GLN A 112 8.58 -8.78 11.82
N GLU A 113 8.61 -7.45 11.82
CA GLU A 113 7.42 -6.61 11.68
C GLU A 113 6.87 -6.64 10.27
N LEU A 114 7.75 -6.66 9.27
CA LEU A 114 7.34 -6.71 7.86
C LEU A 114 6.60 -8.00 7.53
N ASP A 115 7.07 -9.15 8.03
CA ASP A 115 6.42 -10.45 7.84
C ASP A 115 5.06 -10.52 8.55
N GLN A 116 4.95 -9.95 9.77
CA GLN A 116 3.68 -9.87 10.49
C GLN A 116 2.64 -9.04 9.73
N ILE A 117 3.05 -7.96 9.07
CA ILE A 117 2.14 -7.07 8.36
C ILE A 117 1.80 -7.64 6.98
N GLY A 118 2.77 -8.21 6.31
CA GLY A 118 2.69 -8.73 4.95
C GLY A 118 2.78 -7.66 3.86
N SER A 119 3.50 -7.97 2.79
CA SER A 119 3.77 -7.03 1.68
C SER A 119 2.51 -6.51 1.00
N ALA A 120 1.49 -7.36 0.82
CA ALA A 120 0.21 -6.98 0.22
C ALA A 120 -0.53 -5.90 1.03
N ASN A 121 -0.51 -6.01 2.38
CA ASN A 121 -1.10 -4.99 3.25
C ASN A 121 -0.33 -3.68 3.19
N LEU A 122 1.01 -3.72 3.16
CA LEU A 122 1.85 -2.53 3.02
C LEU A 122 1.54 -1.78 1.72
N VAL A 123 1.44 -2.50 0.60
CA VAL A 123 1.05 -1.91 -0.69
C VAL A 123 -0.33 -1.27 -0.61
N THR A 124 -1.31 -1.95 0.01
CA THR A 124 -2.67 -1.42 0.18
C THR A 124 -2.69 -0.14 1.01
N ILE A 125 -1.91 -0.08 2.10
CA ILE A 125 -1.78 1.13 2.93
C ILE A 125 -1.15 2.28 2.12
N MET A 126 -0.05 2.02 1.41
CA MET A 126 0.69 3.01 0.63
C MET A 126 -0.10 3.58 -0.55
N THR A 127 -1.01 2.80 -1.12
CA THR A 127 -1.82 3.18 -2.28
C THR A 127 -3.24 3.58 -1.88
N ASN A 128 -4.04 2.62 -1.49
CA ASN A 128 -5.49 2.79 -1.32
C ASN A 128 -5.84 3.63 -0.09
N ASP A 129 -5.22 3.33 1.07
CA ASP A 129 -5.54 4.04 2.31
C ASP A 129 -5.13 5.51 2.27
N ILE A 130 -3.94 5.81 1.72
CA ILE A 130 -3.51 7.19 1.56
C ILE A 130 -4.43 7.94 0.58
N ASN A 131 -4.90 7.30 -0.51
CA ASN A 131 -5.85 7.90 -1.43
C ASN A 131 -7.19 8.23 -0.75
N GLN A 132 -7.70 7.37 0.15
CA GLN A 132 -8.89 7.66 0.94
C GLN A 132 -8.68 8.86 1.88
N LEU A 133 -7.51 8.98 2.48
CA LEU A 133 -7.15 10.13 3.32
C LEU A 133 -7.03 11.43 2.50
N GLN A 134 -6.42 11.37 1.31
CA GLN A 134 -6.36 12.50 0.37
C GLN A 134 -7.76 12.97 -0.01
N LEU A 135 -8.66 12.04 -0.37
CA LEU A 135 -10.05 12.35 -0.70
C LEU A 135 -10.75 13.02 0.49
N ALA A 136 -10.57 12.51 1.70
CA ALA A 136 -11.17 13.10 2.89
C ALA A 136 -10.69 14.54 3.14
N VAL A 137 -9.39 14.82 2.97
CA VAL A 137 -8.84 16.18 3.09
C VAL A 137 -9.43 17.11 2.03
N ALA A 138 -9.53 16.67 0.78
CA ALA A 138 -10.13 17.45 -0.29
C ALA A 138 -11.60 17.79 0.01
N MET A 139 -12.38 16.76 0.43
CA MET A 139 -13.80 16.93 0.74
C MET A 139 -14.03 17.76 2.01
N PHE A 140 -13.11 17.67 2.98
CA PHE A 140 -13.14 18.55 4.16
C PHE A 140 -13.08 20.02 3.75
N ILE A 141 -12.12 20.39 2.93
CA ILE A 141 -11.94 21.78 2.48
C ILE A 141 -13.13 22.28 1.66
N ARG A 142 -13.66 21.42 0.77
CA ARG A 142 -14.69 21.81 -0.21
C ARG A 142 -16.10 21.82 0.33
N LEU A 143 -16.47 20.86 1.21
CA LEU A 143 -17.88 20.56 1.46
C LEU A 143 -18.29 20.58 2.93
N VAL A 144 -17.35 20.31 3.87
CA VAL A 144 -17.73 20.19 5.30
C VAL A 144 -18.29 21.48 5.88
N ILE A 145 -17.80 22.64 5.45
CA ILE A 145 -18.31 23.93 5.91
C ILE A 145 -19.47 24.40 5.01
N ARG A 146 -19.38 24.18 3.69
CA ARG A 146 -20.38 24.64 2.73
C ARG A 146 -21.77 24.02 2.97
N ALA A 147 -21.84 22.71 3.14
CA ALA A 147 -23.14 22.03 3.21
C ALA A 147 -23.97 22.45 4.45
N PRO A 148 -23.43 22.44 5.69
CA PRO A 148 -24.16 22.99 6.84
C PRO A 148 -24.50 24.47 6.69
N PHE A 149 -23.59 25.27 6.10
CA PHE A 149 -23.83 26.68 5.89
C PHE A 149 -25.00 26.95 4.94
N LEU A 150 -25.12 26.18 3.84
CA LEU A 150 -26.27 26.28 2.91
C LEU A 150 -27.57 25.86 3.59
N ILE A 151 -27.57 24.80 4.41
CA ILE A 151 -28.76 24.35 5.13
C ILE A 151 -29.23 25.43 6.11
N ILE A 152 -28.32 25.90 6.97
CA ILE A 152 -28.66 26.94 7.96
C ILE A 152 -29.02 28.26 7.27
N GLY A 153 -28.23 28.65 6.26
CA GLY A 153 -28.47 29.88 5.49
C GLY A 153 -29.82 29.88 4.78
N SER A 154 -30.21 28.75 4.15
CA SER A 154 -31.53 28.62 3.50
C SER A 154 -32.68 28.73 4.49
N VAL A 155 -32.52 28.18 5.71
CA VAL A 155 -33.52 28.31 6.79
C VAL A 155 -33.60 29.76 7.26
N VAL A 156 -32.46 30.40 7.51
CA VAL A 156 -32.42 31.84 7.93
C VAL A 156 -33.07 32.72 6.87
N MET A 157 -32.76 32.53 5.59
CA MET A 157 -33.36 33.29 4.50
C MET A 157 -34.88 33.04 4.41
N ALA A 158 -35.33 31.80 4.62
CA ALA A 158 -36.78 31.52 4.67
C ALA A 158 -37.48 32.24 5.83
N PHE A 159 -36.86 32.34 7.02
CA PHE A 159 -37.39 33.11 8.14
C PHE A 159 -37.38 34.63 7.92
N ILE A 160 -36.36 35.15 7.23
CA ILE A 160 -36.32 36.56 6.85
C ILE A 160 -37.47 36.93 5.91
N ILE A 161 -37.80 36.02 4.97
CA ILE A 161 -38.89 36.22 4.03
C ILE A 161 -40.24 36.10 4.76
N ASN A 162 -40.50 35.02 5.46
CA ASN A 162 -41.75 34.82 6.18
C ASN A 162 -41.59 33.76 7.29
N VAL A 163 -41.98 34.10 8.52
CA VAL A 163 -41.83 33.22 9.69
C VAL A 163 -42.71 31.96 9.56
N TYR A 164 -43.92 32.05 9.05
CA TYR A 164 -44.84 30.90 8.94
C TYR A 164 -44.37 29.90 7.91
N VAL A 165 -43.85 30.36 6.76
CA VAL A 165 -43.30 29.50 5.74
C VAL A 165 -41.93 28.93 6.17
N GLY A 166 -41.14 29.73 6.93
CA GLY A 166 -39.88 29.30 7.52
C GLY A 166 -40.02 28.08 8.45
N LEU A 167 -41.14 27.91 9.14
CA LEU A 167 -41.42 26.72 9.97
C LEU A 167 -41.50 25.42 9.16
N ILE A 168 -41.93 25.49 7.86
CA ILE A 168 -41.93 24.34 6.96
C ILE A 168 -40.51 23.81 6.76
N PHE A 169 -39.53 24.76 6.63
CA PHE A 169 -38.11 24.39 6.48
C PHE A 169 -37.55 23.70 7.72
N VAL A 170 -37.92 24.15 8.91
CA VAL A 170 -37.52 23.52 10.16
C VAL A 170 -38.13 22.12 10.31
N ALA A 171 -39.35 21.91 9.84
CA ALA A 171 -40.03 20.63 9.90
C ALA A 171 -39.46 19.60 8.90
N ILE A 172 -39.10 20.03 7.69
CA ILE A 172 -38.66 19.10 6.64
C ILE A 172 -37.23 18.58 6.86
N ILE A 173 -36.33 19.37 7.47
CA ILE A 173 -34.94 18.98 7.70
C ILE A 173 -34.83 17.71 8.55
N PRO A 174 -35.47 17.58 9.72
CA PRO A 174 -35.43 16.35 10.50
C PRO A 174 -36.02 15.15 9.75
N ILE A 175 -37.11 15.36 8.99
CA ILE A 175 -37.75 14.29 8.22
C ILE A 175 -36.78 13.74 7.17
N LEU A 176 -36.16 14.62 6.37
CA LEU A 176 -35.15 14.22 5.38
C LEU A 176 -33.93 13.59 6.05
N SER A 177 -33.46 14.15 7.16
CA SER A 177 -32.32 13.60 7.91
C SER A 177 -32.59 12.20 8.43
N ILE A 178 -33.81 11.91 8.91
CA ILE A 178 -34.22 10.57 9.36
C ILE A 178 -34.25 9.60 8.19
N ILE A 179 -34.84 9.99 7.05
CA ILE A 179 -34.89 9.15 5.83
C ILE A 179 -33.46 8.79 5.39
N LEU A 180 -32.58 9.79 5.27
CA LEU A 180 -31.20 9.59 4.91
C LEU A 180 -30.46 8.67 5.91
N TYR A 181 -30.62 8.93 7.21
CA TYR A 181 -29.99 8.16 8.27
C TYR A 181 -30.44 6.68 8.25
N VAL A 182 -31.74 6.41 8.12
CA VAL A 182 -32.29 5.04 8.10
C VAL A 182 -31.75 4.27 6.89
N ILE A 183 -31.80 4.86 5.69
CA ILE A 183 -31.32 4.22 4.47
C ILE A 183 -29.83 3.97 4.55
N MET A 184 -29.02 4.98 4.96
CA MET A 184 -27.58 4.85 5.10
C MET A 184 -27.18 3.80 6.15
N LYS A 185 -27.86 3.77 7.32
CA LYS A 185 -27.59 2.77 8.37
C LYS A 185 -27.89 1.34 7.90
N LYS A 186 -29.00 1.13 7.17
CA LYS A 186 -29.35 -0.18 6.60
C LYS A 186 -28.36 -0.63 5.52
N SER A 187 -27.95 0.29 4.64
CA SER A 187 -26.96 0.00 3.60
C SER A 187 -25.58 -0.27 4.19
N ALA A 188 -25.12 0.56 5.14
CA ALA A 188 -23.80 0.44 5.76
C ALA A 188 -23.55 -0.92 6.42
N LYS A 189 -24.58 -1.55 7.00
CA LYS A 189 -24.47 -2.90 7.59
C LYS A 189 -24.18 -4.00 6.55
N ARG A 190 -24.57 -3.81 5.30
CA ARG A 190 -24.43 -4.80 4.24
C ARG A 190 -23.20 -4.60 3.35
N TYR A 191 -22.60 -3.42 3.34
CA TYR A 191 -21.38 -3.16 2.56
C TYR A 191 -20.21 -4.11 2.90
N PRO A 192 -19.94 -4.47 4.17
CA PRO A 192 -18.91 -5.45 4.49
C PRO A 192 -19.17 -6.83 3.87
N VAL A 193 -20.45 -7.26 3.80
CA VAL A 193 -20.83 -8.55 3.18
C VAL A 193 -20.52 -8.52 1.67
N ILE A 194 -20.88 -7.43 0.99
CA ILE A 194 -20.54 -7.26 -0.43
C ILE A 194 -19.04 -7.25 -0.63
N GLN A 195 -18.30 -6.55 0.24
CA GLN A 195 -16.84 -6.49 0.14
C GLN A 195 -16.22 -7.88 0.30
N ASN A 196 -16.65 -8.65 1.30
CA ASN A 196 -16.17 -10.02 1.49
C ASN A 196 -16.48 -10.92 0.27
N GLN A 197 -17.66 -10.79 -0.33
CA GLN A 197 -17.97 -11.54 -1.56
C GLN A 197 -17.14 -11.10 -2.75
N LEU A 198 -16.81 -9.81 -2.85
CA LEU A 198 -15.91 -9.30 -3.87
C LEU A 198 -14.47 -9.84 -3.67
N ASP A 199 -14.02 -9.92 -2.43
CA ASP A 199 -12.70 -10.46 -2.09
C ASP A 199 -12.63 -11.96 -2.43
N VAL A 200 -13.69 -12.75 -2.14
CA VAL A 200 -13.79 -14.16 -2.55
C VAL A 200 -13.70 -14.27 -4.07
N LEU A 201 -14.50 -13.50 -4.80
CA LEU A 201 -14.51 -13.51 -6.27
C LEU A 201 -13.14 -13.11 -6.87
N SER A 202 -12.49 -12.11 -6.26
CA SER A 202 -11.14 -11.67 -6.67
C SER A 202 -10.10 -12.77 -6.44
N ASN A 203 -10.16 -13.46 -5.30
CA ASN A 203 -9.26 -14.56 -4.97
C ASN A 203 -9.46 -15.74 -5.93
N THR A 204 -10.71 -16.14 -6.20
CA THR A 204 -11.03 -17.19 -7.19
C THR A 204 -10.52 -16.81 -8.58
N THR A 205 -10.69 -15.55 -8.98
CA THR A 205 -10.14 -15.06 -10.25
C THR A 205 -8.61 -15.16 -10.29
N MET A 206 -7.92 -14.72 -9.24
CA MET A 206 -6.46 -14.79 -9.15
C MET A 206 -5.96 -16.25 -9.15
N GLU A 207 -6.63 -17.13 -8.40
CA GLU A 207 -6.35 -18.58 -8.37
C GLU A 207 -6.48 -19.18 -9.77
N ASN A 208 -7.58 -18.90 -10.48
CA ASN A 208 -7.83 -19.39 -11.83
C ASN A 208 -6.83 -18.86 -12.86
N LEU A 209 -6.44 -17.58 -12.77
CA LEU A 209 -5.46 -17.00 -13.69
C LEU A 209 -4.05 -17.55 -13.45
N SER A 210 -3.63 -17.68 -12.18
CA SER A 210 -2.32 -18.24 -11.83
C SER A 210 -2.25 -19.74 -12.07
N GLY A 211 -3.35 -20.47 -11.83
CA GLY A 211 -3.49 -21.91 -12.03
C GLY A 211 -3.98 -22.33 -13.42
N ALA A 212 -4.08 -21.43 -14.39
CA ALA A 212 -4.70 -21.70 -15.69
C ALA A 212 -4.12 -22.91 -16.44
N ARG A 213 -2.79 -23.12 -16.32
CA ARG A 213 -2.14 -24.30 -16.93
C ARG A 213 -2.58 -25.60 -16.24
N VAL A 214 -2.72 -25.58 -14.93
CA VAL A 214 -3.16 -26.77 -14.15
C VAL A 214 -4.61 -27.07 -14.47
N ILE A 215 -5.50 -26.07 -14.48
CA ILE A 215 -6.92 -26.23 -14.81
C ILE A 215 -7.09 -26.84 -16.21
N LYS A 216 -6.31 -26.36 -17.19
CA LYS A 216 -6.31 -26.90 -18.55
C LYS A 216 -5.75 -28.32 -18.62
N ALA A 217 -4.66 -28.61 -17.92
CA ALA A 217 -4.04 -29.94 -17.91
C ALA A 217 -4.96 -31.01 -17.30
N PHE A 218 -5.74 -30.64 -16.28
CA PHE A 218 -6.68 -31.56 -15.63
C PHE A 218 -8.12 -31.48 -16.17
N VAL A 219 -8.35 -30.70 -17.25
CA VAL A 219 -9.65 -30.54 -17.92
C VAL A 219 -10.75 -30.11 -16.93
N ARG A 220 -10.43 -29.17 -16.03
CA ARG A 220 -11.34 -28.71 -14.96
C ARG A 220 -12.01 -27.38 -15.26
N GLN A 221 -11.98 -26.89 -16.49
CA GLN A 221 -12.52 -25.58 -16.88
C GLN A 221 -14.01 -25.43 -16.51
N GLU A 222 -14.81 -26.47 -16.79
CA GLU A 222 -16.23 -26.47 -16.50
C GLU A 222 -16.54 -26.34 -15.01
N ASN A 223 -15.81 -27.09 -14.18
CA ASN A 223 -15.97 -27.02 -12.73
C ASN A 223 -15.63 -25.63 -12.16
N GLU A 224 -14.53 -25.02 -12.65
CA GLU A 224 -14.13 -23.68 -12.23
C GLU A 224 -15.09 -22.60 -12.75
N MET A 225 -15.67 -22.79 -13.94
CA MET A 225 -16.69 -21.88 -14.47
C MET A 225 -17.96 -21.93 -13.61
N GLN A 226 -18.43 -23.11 -13.23
CA GLN A 226 -19.59 -23.28 -12.33
C GLN A 226 -19.32 -22.69 -10.93
N ARG A 227 -18.12 -22.86 -10.38
CA ARG A 227 -17.70 -22.25 -9.11
C ARG A 227 -17.76 -20.72 -9.22
N PHE A 228 -17.14 -20.16 -10.26
CA PHE A 228 -17.13 -18.72 -10.51
C PHE A 228 -18.53 -18.14 -10.71
N GLU A 229 -19.40 -18.81 -11.46
CA GLU A 229 -20.79 -18.42 -11.67
C GLU A 229 -21.58 -18.39 -10.36
N LYS A 230 -21.42 -19.40 -9.50
CA LYS A 230 -22.04 -19.45 -8.18
C LYS A 230 -21.60 -18.28 -7.29
N GLU A 231 -20.29 -17.99 -7.25
CA GLU A 231 -19.74 -16.88 -6.48
C GLU A 231 -20.21 -15.53 -7.03
N THR A 232 -20.22 -15.37 -8.36
CA THR A 232 -20.73 -14.17 -9.05
C THR A 232 -22.21 -13.96 -8.75
N THR A 233 -23.02 -15.02 -8.80
CA THR A 233 -24.46 -14.95 -8.47
C THR A 233 -24.68 -14.55 -7.00
N THR A 234 -23.87 -15.06 -6.10
CA THR A 234 -23.93 -14.69 -4.68
C THR A 234 -23.59 -13.21 -4.47
N PHE A 235 -22.51 -12.73 -5.09
CA PHE A 235 -22.13 -11.32 -5.10
C PHE A 235 -23.22 -10.43 -5.70
N GLN A 236 -23.79 -10.81 -6.83
CA GLN A 236 -24.89 -10.11 -7.49
C GLN A 236 -26.12 -10.01 -6.58
N ASN A 237 -26.51 -11.09 -5.93
CA ASN A 237 -27.67 -11.11 -5.03
C ASN A 237 -27.49 -10.17 -3.84
N GLU A 238 -26.32 -10.17 -3.18
CA GLU A 238 -26.04 -9.25 -2.08
C GLU A 238 -25.93 -7.79 -2.56
N SER A 239 -25.33 -7.55 -3.73
CA SER A 239 -25.28 -6.23 -4.36
C SER A 239 -26.67 -5.70 -4.70
N ASN A 240 -27.55 -6.55 -5.27
CA ASN A 240 -28.93 -6.21 -5.58
C ASN A 240 -29.75 -5.89 -4.32
N ARG A 241 -29.50 -6.56 -3.19
CA ARG A 241 -30.15 -6.24 -1.92
C ARG A 241 -29.81 -4.82 -1.43
N VAL A 242 -28.54 -4.43 -1.54
CA VAL A 242 -28.11 -3.05 -1.20
C VAL A 242 -28.66 -2.05 -2.23
N ALA A 243 -28.58 -2.38 -3.52
CA ALA A 243 -29.11 -1.53 -4.58
C ALA A 243 -30.62 -1.26 -4.38
N LYS A 244 -31.42 -2.25 -4.01
CA LYS A 244 -32.85 -2.08 -3.70
C LYS A 244 -33.07 -1.10 -2.53
N ILE A 245 -32.26 -1.19 -1.46
CA ILE A 245 -32.37 -0.29 -0.31
C ILE A 245 -32.00 1.13 -0.71
N THR A 246 -30.89 1.30 -1.46
CA THR A 246 -30.40 2.62 -1.89
C THR A 246 -31.27 3.22 -3.00
N ALA A 247 -31.93 2.41 -3.83
CA ALA A 247 -32.83 2.88 -4.86
C ALA A 247 -34.01 3.70 -4.32
N PHE A 248 -34.46 3.43 -3.07
CA PHE A 248 -35.50 4.23 -2.42
C PHE A 248 -35.04 5.62 -1.98
N LEU A 249 -33.71 5.89 -1.97
CA LEU A 249 -33.18 7.17 -1.50
C LEU A 249 -33.74 8.34 -2.30
N ASN A 250 -33.53 8.34 -3.62
CA ASN A 250 -33.96 9.42 -4.48
C ASN A 250 -35.48 9.58 -4.52
N PRO A 251 -36.31 8.54 -4.76
CA PRO A 251 -37.76 8.70 -4.79
C PRO A 251 -38.32 9.27 -3.47
N LEU A 252 -37.86 8.76 -2.32
CA LEU A 252 -38.36 9.23 -1.03
C LEU A 252 -37.94 10.69 -0.73
N THR A 253 -36.69 11.04 -1.02
CA THR A 253 -36.21 12.41 -0.82
C THR A 253 -36.91 13.39 -1.78
N PHE A 254 -37.11 13.02 -3.06
CA PHE A 254 -37.86 13.83 -4.02
C PHE A 254 -39.34 13.95 -3.64
N ALA A 255 -40.01 12.89 -3.23
CA ALA A 255 -41.37 12.95 -2.76
C ALA A 255 -41.52 13.87 -1.55
N CYS A 256 -40.61 13.76 -0.59
CA CYS A 256 -40.62 14.60 0.62
C CYS A 256 -40.42 16.09 0.29
N ILE A 257 -39.48 16.39 -0.61
CA ILE A 257 -39.23 17.78 -1.01
C ILE A 257 -40.36 18.35 -1.86
N ASN A 258 -40.96 17.57 -2.79
CA ASN A 258 -42.08 18.04 -3.58
C ASN A 258 -43.32 18.29 -2.70
N LEU A 259 -43.53 17.48 -1.65
CA LEU A 259 -44.59 17.73 -0.65
C LEU A 259 -44.30 19.03 0.12
N ALA A 260 -43.03 19.27 0.49
CA ALA A 260 -42.66 20.52 1.14
C ALA A 260 -42.83 21.72 0.19
N ILE A 261 -42.46 21.60 -1.08
CA ILE A 261 -42.69 22.64 -2.09
C ILE A 261 -44.19 22.92 -2.24
N LEU A 262 -45.00 21.87 -2.29
CA LEU A 262 -46.46 21.99 -2.35
C LEU A 262 -47.00 22.79 -1.11
N ALA A 263 -46.48 22.48 0.07
CA ALA A 263 -46.84 23.22 1.29
C ALA A 263 -46.40 24.67 1.20
N VAL A 264 -45.17 24.94 0.71
CA VAL A 264 -44.67 26.32 0.51
C VAL A 264 -45.56 27.08 -0.48
N LEU A 265 -45.95 26.45 -1.58
CA LEU A 265 -46.84 27.05 -2.58
C LEU A 265 -48.25 27.35 -2.01
N TYR A 266 -48.81 26.42 -1.26
CA TYR A 266 -50.13 26.57 -0.65
C TYR A 266 -50.15 27.64 0.43
N PHE A 267 -49.26 27.55 1.41
CA PHE A 267 -49.21 28.52 2.50
C PHE A 267 -48.68 29.89 2.03
N GLY A 268 -47.66 29.87 1.12
CA GLY A 268 -47.14 31.08 0.49
C GLY A 268 -48.18 31.79 -0.35
N GLY A 269 -48.98 31.06 -1.15
CA GLY A 269 -50.10 31.63 -1.91
C GLY A 269 -51.15 32.28 -1.02
N ARG A 270 -51.48 31.68 0.12
CA ARG A 270 -52.35 32.33 1.14
C ARG A 270 -51.75 33.61 1.70
N GLN A 271 -50.45 33.62 1.97
CA GLN A 271 -49.75 34.82 2.46
C GLN A 271 -49.66 35.91 1.40
N ILE A 272 -49.58 35.59 0.10
CA ILE A 272 -49.70 36.54 -1.02
C ILE A 272 -51.08 37.21 -1.02
N GLN A 273 -52.17 36.41 -0.85
CA GLN A 273 -53.55 36.94 -0.82
C GLN A 273 -53.77 37.90 0.35
N ILE A 274 -53.08 37.73 1.49
CA ILE A 274 -53.13 38.58 2.67
C ILE A 274 -52.20 39.79 2.51
N GLY A 275 -51.35 39.85 1.48
CA GLY A 275 -50.39 40.92 1.25
C GLY A 275 -49.07 40.82 2.04
N ASN A 276 -48.81 39.66 2.70
CA ASN A 276 -47.61 39.46 3.52
C ASN A 276 -46.40 38.88 2.74
N LEU A 277 -46.61 38.42 1.51
CA LEU A 277 -45.57 37.87 0.64
C LEU A 277 -45.78 38.35 -0.81
N SER A 278 -44.67 38.42 -1.55
CA SER A 278 -44.68 38.66 -3.00
C SER A 278 -44.63 37.32 -3.77
N GLN A 279 -44.88 37.38 -5.11
CA GLN A 279 -44.74 36.22 -5.98
C GLN A 279 -43.25 35.77 -6.08
N GLY A 280 -42.36 36.76 -6.14
CA GLY A 280 -40.91 36.49 -6.16
C GLY A 280 -40.41 35.76 -4.91
N ASP A 281 -40.95 36.16 -3.73
CA ASP A 281 -40.60 35.52 -2.46
C ASP A 281 -40.89 34.01 -2.45
N VAL A 282 -42.05 33.59 -3.00
CA VAL A 282 -42.42 32.19 -3.07
C VAL A 282 -41.48 31.42 -4.00
N ILE A 283 -41.04 32.02 -5.10
CA ILE A 283 -40.05 31.38 -6.00
C ILE A 283 -38.70 31.26 -5.30
N ALA A 284 -38.25 32.26 -4.55
CA ALA A 284 -37.03 32.17 -3.76
C ALA A 284 -37.10 31.06 -2.71
N LEU A 285 -38.23 30.92 -2.02
CA LEU A 285 -38.45 29.84 -1.03
C LEU A 285 -38.36 28.47 -1.67
N VAL A 286 -38.93 28.26 -2.87
CA VAL A 286 -38.79 27.00 -3.60
C VAL A 286 -37.33 26.68 -3.95
N ASN A 287 -36.55 27.71 -4.36
CA ASN A 287 -35.13 27.54 -4.65
C ASN A 287 -34.33 27.17 -3.37
N TYR A 288 -34.59 27.83 -2.22
CA TYR A 288 -33.96 27.48 -0.95
C TYR A 288 -34.29 26.07 -0.52
N MET A 289 -35.51 25.57 -0.74
CA MET A 289 -35.90 24.21 -0.45
C MET A 289 -35.07 23.20 -1.27
N ASN A 290 -34.84 23.47 -2.56
CA ASN A 290 -33.99 22.65 -3.42
C ASN A 290 -32.51 22.67 -2.96
N GLN A 291 -31.99 23.83 -2.51
CA GLN A 291 -30.63 23.92 -1.96
C GLN A 291 -30.45 23.04 -0.72
N ILE A 292 -31.44 23.00 0.19
CA ILE A 292 -31.40 22.13 1.38
C ILE A 292 -31.32 20.66 0.97
N LEU A 293 -32.12 20.22 -0.02
CA LEU A 293 -32.06 18.84 -0.51
C LEU A 293 -30.66 18.48 -0.99
N LEU A 294 -30.10 19.31 -1.88
CA LEU A 294 -28.76 19.07 -2.41
C LEU A 294 -27.69 19.05 -1.32
N ALA A 295 -27.77 19.99 -0.36
CA ALA A 295 -26.85 20.05 0.76
C ALA A 295 -26.94 18.82 1.68
N LEU A 296 -28.14 18.30 1.95
CA LEU A 296 -28.34 17.09 2.76
C LEU A 296 -27.79 15.84 2.08
N ILE A 297 -27.96 15.71 0.77
CA ILE A 297 -27.36 14.61 -0.03
C ILE A 297 -25.83 14.64 0.08
N VAL A 298 -25.24 15.84 -0.02
CA VAL A 298 -23.79 16.03 0.15
C VAL A 298 -23.34 15.62 1.55
N VAL A 299 -24.04 16.02 2.61
CA VAL A 299 -23.72 15.62 4.00
C VAL A 299 -23.73 14.09 4.14
N SER A 300 -24.73 13.42 3.57
CA SER A 300 -24.81 11.97 3.61
C SER A 300 -23.60 11.30 2.96
N ASN A 301 -23.17 11.77 1.80
CA ASN A 301 -21.98 11.25 1.12
C ASN A 301 -20.70 11.52 1.93
N LEU A 302 -20.59 12.68 2.59
CA LEU A 302 -19.45 12.99 3.45
C LEU A 302 -19.29 12.01 4.61
N VAL A 303 -20.40 11.56 5.22
CA VAL A 303 -20.36 10.56 6.30
C VAL A 303 -19.68 9.27 5.83
N VAL A 304 -19.99 8.81 4.61
CA VAL A 304 -19.37 7.60 4.04
C VAL A 304 -17.87 7.81 3.81
N ILE A 305 -17.50 8.94 3.19
CA ILE A 305 -16.09 9.26 2.90
C ILE A 305 -15.28 9.33 4.19
N PHE A 306 -15.77 10.05 5.21
CA PHE A 306 -15.06 10.16 6.48
C PHE A 306 -15.02 8.87 7.28
N THR A 307 -16.02 8.00 7.14
CA THR A 307 -15.99 6.66 7.77
C THR A 307 -14.88 5.81 7.16
N LYS A 308 -14.75 5.78 5.83
CA LYS A 308 -13.65 5.09 5.14
C LYS A 308 -12.29 5.68 5.52
N ALA A 309 -12.17 7.01 5.48
CA ALA A 309 -10.95 7.70 5.86
C ALA A 309 -10.52 7.42 7.30
N LYS A 310 -11.47 7.31 8.25
CA LYS A 310 -11.20 6.94 9.63
C LYS A 310 -10.56 5.55 9.73
N THR A 311 -11.06 4.57 9.00
CA THR A 311 -10.49 3.22 8.97
C THR A 311 -9.09 3.23 8.36
N SER A 312 -8.89 3.92 7.23
CA SER A 312 -7.59 4.07 6.59
C SER A 312 -6.59 4.79 7.50
N LEU A 313 -7.04 5.83 8.23
CA LEU A 313 -6.22 6.51 9.23
C LEU A 313 -5.78 5.57 10.35
N GLN A 314 -6.68 4.71 10.83
CA GLN A 314 -6.35 3.74 11.87
C GLN A 314 -5.28 2.75 11.41
N ARG A 315 -5.33 2.29 10.15
CA ARG A 315 -4.30 1.40 9.58
C ARG A 315 -2.95 2.09 9.44
N CYS A 316 -2.92 3.32 8.96
CA CYS A 316 -1.68 4.12 8.90
C CYS A 316 -1.09 4.36 10.30
N GLU A 317 -1.91 4.67 11.30
CA GLU A 317 -1.45 4.87 12.68
C GLU A 317 -0.94 3.58 13.33
N LEU A 318 -1.59 2.44 13.04
CA LEU A 318 -1.12 1.13 13.50
C LEU A 318 0.27 0.83 12.93
N LEU A 319 0.49 1.12 11.64
CA LEU A 319 1.80 0.98 11.00
C LEU A 319 2.84 1.90 11.65
N PHE A 320 2.54 3.18 11.87
CA PHE A 320 3.45 4.10 12.57
C PHE A 320 3.72 3.75 14.03
N SER A 321 2.85 2.97 14.66
CA SER A 321 3.04 2.52 16.06
C SER A 321 3.97 1.31 16.19
N LYS A 322 4.23 0.61 15.10
CA LYS A 322 5.18 -0.50 15.08
C LYS A 322 6.60 0.07 15.18
N THR A 323 7.39 -0.52 16.04
CA THR A 323 8.82 -0.20 16.21
C THR A 323 9.63 -1.43 15.82
N SER A 324 10.80 -1.22 15.25
CA SER A 324 11.71 -2.32 14.94
C SER A 324 12.05 -3.11 16.20
N SER A 325 11.95 -4.43 16.14
CA SER A 325 12.40 -5.33 17.20
C SER A 325 13.92 -5.38 17.30
N ILE A 326 14.61 -5.08 16.18
CA ILE A 326 16.06 -5.02 16.13
C ILE A 326 16.50 -3.58 16.37
N LEU A 327 17.25 -3.39 17.45
CA LEU A 327 17.88 -2.11 17.76
C LEU A 327 19.20 -2.02 17.00
N ASP A 328 19.38 -0.93 16.25
CA ASP A 328 20.63 -0.64 15.54
C ASP A 328 21.57 0.16 16.46
N GLU A 329 22.65 -0.45 16.86
CA GLU A 329 23.66 0.21 17.68
C GLU A 329 24.44 1.22 16.82
N LYS A 330 24.83 2.33 17.45
CA LYS A 330 25.55 3.41 16.76
C LYS A 330 27.05 3.40 17.08
N GLU A 331 27.43 2.79 18.17
CA GLU A 331 28.82 2.71 18.57
C GLU A 331 29.51 1.56 17.83
N VAL A 332 30.67 1.85 17.27
CA VAL A 332 31.48 0.84 16.59
C VAL A 332 32.29 0.11 17.68
N PRO A 333 32.04 -1.19 17.90
CA PRO A 333 32.80 -1.95 18.90
C PRO A 333 34.23 -2.18 18.43
N THR A 334 35.10 -2.48 19.38
CA THR A 334 36.46 -2.92 19.09
C THR A 334 36.41 -4.39 18.68
N TYR A 335 36.80 -4.71 17.45
CA TYR A 335 36.86 -6.08 16.97
C TYR A 335 38.15 -6.76 17.31
N ASP A 336 38.11 -8.06 17.63
CA ASP A 336 39.29 -8.89 17.76
C ASP A 336 39.68 -9.47 16.39
N GLU A 337 40.82 -9.07 15.88
CA GLU A 337 41.32 -9.54 14.59
C GLU A 337 41.65 -11.04 14.57
N ASN A 338 41.93 -11.64 15.72
CA ASN A 338 42.24 -13.07 15.84
C ASN A 338 40.97 -13.94 16.08
N ALA A 339 39.84 -13.32 16.39
CA ALA A 339 38.59 -14.05 16.58
C ALA A 339 38.07 -14.66 15.28
N PRO A 340 37.32 -15.77 15.37
CA PRO A 340 36.54 -16.27 14.25
C PRO A 340 35.63 -15.18 13.67
N LEU A 341 35.31 -15.29 12.36
CA LEU A 341 34.43 -14.33 11.72
C LEU A 341 33.03 -14.37 12.32
N PHE A 342 32.48 -15.57 12.54
CA PHE A 342 31.22 -15.80 13.25
C PHE A 342 31.37 -16.97 14.25
N VAL A 343 30.66 -16.87 15.38
CA VAL A 343 30.51 -17.95 16.36
C VAL A 343 29.05 -18.01 16.79
N PHE A 344 28.46 -19.18 16.64
CA PHE A 344 27.15 -19.54 17.19
C PHE A 344 27.38 -20.33 18.48
N ASP A 345 26.84 -19.87 19.59
CA ASP A 345 26.92 -20.54 20.89
C ASP A 345 25.52 -20.89 21.39
N LYS A 346 25.17 -22.18 21.29
CA LYS A 346 23.88 -22.77 21.71
C LYS A 346 22.66 -21.98 21.22
N VAL A 347 22.68 -21.56 19.97
CA VAL A 347 21.64 -20.70 19.37
C VAL A 347 20.38 -21.50 19.12
N SER A 348 19.25 -21.00 19.66
CA SER A 348 17.90 -21.45 19.29
C SER A 348 17.10 -20.30 18.74
N PHE A 349 16.18 -20.60 17.83
CA PHE A 349 15.34 -19.57 17.21
C PHE A 349 13.94 -20.09 16.89
N GLN A 350 12.96 -19.20 17.14
CA GLN A 350 11.54 -19.38 16.85
C GLN A 350 11.02 -18.15 16.10
N TYR A 351 10.35 -18.37 14.97
CA TYR A 351 9.67 -17.28 14.29
C TYR A 351 8.46 -16.77 15.09
N PRO A 352 8.16 -15.48 15.08
CA PRO A 352 7.11 -14.87 15.93
C PRO A 352 5.70 -15.44 15.73
N LEU A 353 5.43 -15.99 14.53
CA LEU A 353 4.13 -16.59 14.17
C LEU A 353 4.11 -18.12 14.25
N SER A 354 5.22 -18.74 14.65
CA SER A 354 5.36 -20.20 14.81
C SER A 354 5.22 -20.57 16.28
N GLU A 355 4.57 -21.70 16.56
CA GLU A 355 4.51 -22.26 17.91
C GLU A 355 5.76 -23.06 18.27
N ASN A 356 6.53 -23.51 17.27
CA ASN A 356 7.70 -24.35 17.47
C ASN A 356 9.00 -23.60 17.14
N GLU A 357 10.06 -23.93 17.87
CA GLU A 357 11.43 -23.53 17.52
C GLU A 357 11.80 -24.17 16.17
N VAL A 358 12.52 -23.42 15.33
CA VAL A 358 13.02 -23.90 14.02
C VAL A 358 14.49 -24.30 14.11
N ILE A 359 15.22 -23.72 15.05
CA ILE A 359 16.63 -23.97 15.34
C ILE A 359 16.76 -24.32 16.81
N HIS A 360 17.49 -25.41 17.10
CA HIS A 360 17.69 -25.95 18.44
C HIS A 360 19.18 -26.06 18.78
N HIS A 361 19.63 -25.26 19.74
CA HIS A 361 20.98 -25.34 20.37
C HIS A 361 22.17 -25.46 19.40
N ILE A 362 22.14 -24.79 18.24
CA ILE A 362 23.19 -24.84 17.22
C ILE A 362 24.45 -24.16 17.74
N SER A 363 25.58 -24.84 17.61
CA SER A 363 26.92 -24.32 17.94
C SER A 363 27.91 -24.65 16.83
N PHE A 364 28.51 -23.63 16.21
CA PHE A 364 29.57 -23.75 15.22
C PHE A 364 30.32 -22.42 15.08
N SER A 365 31.43 -22.43 14.38
CA SER A 365 32.20 -21.23 14.07
C SER A 365 32.60 -21.19 12.59
N ILE A 366 32.70 -19.98 12.05
CA ILE A 366 33.23 -19.68 10.71
C ILE A 366 34.57 -18.95 10.91
N GLN A 367 35.67 -19.56 10.48
CA GLN A 367 36.98 -18.92 10.50
C GLN A 367 37.17 -17.98 9.32
N LYS A 368 38.09 -17.03 9.41
CA LYS A 368 38.44 -16.16 8.29
C LYS A 368 39.05 -16.98 7.15
N GLY A 369 38.53 -16.80 5.93
CA GLY A 369 38.97 -17.53 4.74
C GLY A 369 38.54 -18.98 4.65
N GLU A 370 37.75 -19.50 5.62
CA GLU A 370 37.22 -20.86 5.64
C GLU A 370 36.02 -21.00 4.69
N THR A 371 35.96 -22.12 3.98
CA THR A 371 34.79 -22.51 3.20
C THR A 371 33.98 -23.53 3.98
N ILE A 372 32.74 -23.16 4.36
CA ILE A 372 31.80 -24.05 5.04
C ILE A 372 30.69 -24.47 4.09
N GLY A 373 30.48 -25.78 3.97
CA GLY A 373 29.31 -26.37 3.32
C GLY A 373 28.18 -26.57 4.33
N MET A 374 26.94 -26.28 3.95
CA MET A 374 25.75 -26.53 4.77
C MET A 374 24.76 -27.38 3.96
N ILE A 375 24.41 -28.55 4.47
CA ILE A 375 23.47 -29.48 3.82
C ILE A 375 22.40 -29.94 4.79
N GLY A 376 21.24 -30.31 4.25
CA GLY A 376 20.10 -30.83 5.00
C GLY A 376 18.83 -30.84 4.16
N GLY A 377 17.80 -31.45 4.63
CA GLY A 377 16.49 -31.52 3.98
C GLY A 377 15.83 -30.16 3.81
N THR A 378 14.74 -30.10 3.03
CA THR A 378 13.89 -28.91 2.95
C THR A 378 13.24 -28.67 4.32
N GLY A 379 13.29 -27.43 4.81
CA GLY A 379 12.74 -27.10 6.14
C GLY A 379 13.68 -27.39 7.32
N ALA A 380 14.90 -27.91 7.11
CA ALA A 380 15.85 -28.21 8.18
C ALA A 380 16.39 -26.98 8.94
N GLY A 381 16.07 -25.75 8.51
CA GLY A 381 16.50 -24.52 9.19
C GLY A 381 17.67 -23.77 8.53
N LYS A 382 18.17 -24.21 7.37
CA LYS A 382 19.32 -23.60 6.69
C LYS A 382 19.15 -22.11 6.43
N THR A 383 18.07 -21.71 5.78
CA THR A 383 17.78 -20.29 5.49
C THR A 383 17.58 -19.47 6.78
N THR A 384 17.09 -20.09 7.84
CA THR A 384 16.95 -19.45 9.16
C THR A 384 18.32 -19.10 9.74
N ILE A 385 19.32 -19.98 9.62
CA ILE A 385 20.69 -19.72 10.04
C ILE A 385 21.27 -18.52 9.27
N LEU A 386 21.04 -18.45 7.95
CA LEU A 386 21.48 -17.32 7.11
C LEU A 386 20.84 -16.02 7.56
N ASN A 387 19.54 -16.03 7.83
CA ASN A 387 18.82 -14.85 8.33
C ASN A 387 19.35 -14.36 9.69
N LEU A 388 19.82 -15.26 10.55
CA LEU A 388 20.46 -14.93 11.83
C LEU A 388 21.86 -14.32 11.62
N ILE A 389 22.65 -14.83 10.67
CA ILE A 389 23.97 -14.28 10.31
C ILE A 389 23.84 -12.83 9.81
N GLU A 390 22.85 -12.53 8.96
CA GLU A 390 22.58 -11.17 8.46
C GLU A 390 21.85 -10.28 9.48
N ARG A 391 21.51 -10.86 10.64
CA ARG A 391 20.72 -10.21 11.68
C ARG A 391 19.43 -9.63 11.11
N PHE A 392 18.69 -10.42 10.29
CA PHE A 392 17.30 -10.12 9.93
C PHE A 392 16.36 -10.41 11.09
N TYR A 393 16.79 -11.31 11.99
CA TYR A 393 16.17 -11.66 13.26
C TYR A 393 17.25 -11.82 14.31
N ASP A 394 16.92 -11.55 15.58
CA ASP A 394 17.76 -11.90 16.72
C ASP A 394 17.39 -13.32 17.22
N CYS A 395 18.37 -14.08 17.73
CA CYS A 395 18.12 -15.42 18.27
C CYS A 395 17.24 -15.36 19.53
N THR A 396 16.46 -16.44 19.75
CA THR A 396 15.57 -16.55 20.91
C THR A 396 16.35 -16.95 22.17
N LYS A 397 17.35 -17.83 22.02
CA LYS A 397 18.25 -18.29 23.09
C LYS A 397 19.65 -18.45 22.52
N GLY A 398 20.67 -18.42 23.40
CA GLY A 398 22.07 -18.46 23.02
C GLY A 398 22.60 -17.11 22.56
N SER A 399 23.78 -17.11 21.95
CA SER A 399 24.43 -15.89 21.45
C SER A 399 25.14 -16.12 20.14
N ILE A 400 25.16 -15.09 19.30
CA ILE A 400 25.92 -15.05 18.04
C ILE A 400 26.96 -13.96 18.18
N TYR A 401 28.21 -14.31 17.88
CA TYR A 401 29.32 -13.37 17.90
C TYR A 401 29.85 -13.13 16.49
N TYR A 402 30.16 -11.89 16.21
CA TYR A 402 30.81 -11.43 14.98
C TYR A 402 32.13 -10.77 15.32
N LYS A 403 33.25 -11.30 14.81
CA LYS A 403 34.62 -10.84 15.11
C LYS A 403 34.87 -10.64 16.61
N GLY A 404 34.42 -11.61 17.43
CA GLY A 404 34.56 -11.60 18.88
C GLY A 404 33.57 -10.76 19.67
N GLN A 405 32.72 -9.99 19.01
CA GLN A 405 31.67 -9.17 19.62
C GLN A 405 30.30 -9.78 19.44
N GLU A 406 29.43 -9.63 20.42
CA GLU A 406 28.04 -10.05 20.32
C GLU A 406 27.36 -9.31 19.14
N ILE A 407 26.70 -10.04 18.25
CA ILE A 407 26.13 -9.49 17.00
C ILE A 407 25.14 -8.36 17.26
N GLN A 408 24.44 -8.40 18.39
CA GLN A 408 23.48 -7.38 18.81
C GLN A 408 24.14 -6.02 19.09
N LYS A 409 25.42 -6.01 19.46
CA LYS A 409 26.21 -4.80 19.72
C LYS A 409 26.90 -4.24 18.48
N THR A 410 26.74 -4.89 17.34
CA THR A 410 27.35 -4.48 16.07
C THR A 410 26.36 -3.64 15.26
N PRO A 411 26.78 -2.44 14.78
CA PRO A 411 25.96 -1.66 13.85
C PRO A 411 25.58 -2.46 12.62
N LEU A 412 24.28 -2.48 12.25
CA LEU A 412 23.78 -3.25 11.11
C LEU A 412 24.44 -2.86 9.79
N SER A 413 24.76 -1.59 9.63
CA SER A 413 25.43 -1.08 8.43
C SER A 413 26.83 -1.67 8.25
N LEU A 414 27.58 -1.88 9.34
CA LEU A 414 28.91 -2.49 9.32
C LEU A 414 28.81 -4.01 9.14
N LEU A 415 27.93 -4.68 9.88
CA LEU A 415 27.70 -6.11 9.76
C LEU A 415 27.34 -6.48 8.31
N ARG A 416 26.30 -5.83 7.77
CA ARG A 416 25.80 -6.13 6.42
C ARG A 416 26.73 -5.66 5.30
N LYS A 417 27.64 -4.72 5.56
CA LYS A 417 28.68 -4.36 4.62
C LYS A 417 29.67 -5.50 4.41
N ASP A 418 29.96 -6.25 5.47
CA ASP A 418 30.91 -7.37 5.47
C ASP A 418 30.33 -8.70 4.99
N ILE A 419 29.04 -8.76 4.65
CA ILE A 419 28.35 -9.95 4.16
C ILE A 419 27.83 -9.69 2.75
N ALA A 420 28.12 -10.57 1.79
CA ALA A 420 27.50 -10.59 0.48
C ALA A 420 26.71 -11.88 0.33
N GLN A 421 25.44 -11.80 -0.03
CA GLN A 421 24.57 -12.98 -0.16
C GLN A 421 24.00 -13.09 -1.58
N VAL A 422 24.03 -14.31 -2.09
CA VAL A 422 23.23 -14.76 -3.23
C VAL A 422 22.07 -15.56 -2.68
N PHE A 423 20.86 -14.97 -2.76
CA PHE A 423 19.65 -15.58 -2.24
C PHE A 423 19.17 -16.74 -3.11
N GLN A 424 18.48 -17.70 -2.54
CA GLN A 424 17.88 -18.83 -3.27
C GLN A 424 16.95 -18.33 -4.40
N LYS A 425 16.16 -17.27 -4.15
CA LYS A 425 15.38 -16.59 -5.18
C LYS A 425 16.19 -15.46 -5.79
N ASN A 426 16.80 -15.75 -6.94
CA ASN A 426 17.63 -14.79 -7.69
C ASN A 426 16.80 -13.62 -8.23
N THR A 427 16.83 -12.48 -7.54
CA THR A 427 16.07 -11.29 -7.89
C THR A 427 16.98 -10.22 -8.49
N LEU A 428 16.64 -9.77 -9.70
CA LEU A 428 17.21 -8.59 -10.34
C LEU A 428 16.17 -7.47 -10.33
N PHE A 429 16.64 -6.25 -10.15
CA PHE A 429 15.77 -5.07 -10.15
C PHE A 429 15.67 -4.49 -11.55
N LYS A 430 14.54 -3.90 -11.87
CA LYS A 430 14.34 -3.18 -13.12
C LYS A 430 15.38 -2.07 -13.24
N GLY A 431 16.08 -2.03 -14.38
CA GLY A 431 17.16 -1.07 -14.65
C GLY A 431 18.09 -1.60 -15.71
N THR A 432 19.40 -1.60 -15.45
CA THR A 432 20.43 -2.15 -16.34
C THR A 432 21.25 -3.23 -15.62
N ILE A 433 22.04 -4.02 -16.36
CA ILE A 433 23.03 -4.95 -15.77
C ILE A 433 23.95 -4.16 -14.84
N ARG A 434 24.51 -3.05 -15.30
CA ARG A 434 25.36 -2.13 -14.52
C ARG A 434 24.71 -1.71 -13.21
N SER A 435 23.46 -1.23 -13.23
CA SER A 435 22.76 -0.76 -12.04
C SER A 435 22.51 -1.86 -11.01
N ASN A 436 22.27 -3.10 -11.46
CA ASN A 436 22.11 -4.25 -10.60
C ASN A 436 23.42 -4.68 -9.94
N LEU A 437 24.52 -4.66 -10.68
CA LEU A 437 25.84 -5.04 -10.15
C LEU A 437 26.39 -4.00 -9.17
N LYS A 438 26.21 -2.71 -9.46
CA LYS A 438 26.65 -1.59 -8.60
C LYS A 438 25.79 -1.34 -7.36
N MET A 439 24.80 -2.18 -7.06
CA MET A 439 23.79 -1.91 -6.01
C MET A 439 24.41 -1.62 -4.63
N LYS A 440 25.43 -2.36 -4.23
CA LYS A 440 26.12 -2.20 -2.94
C LYS A 440 27.41 -1.38 -3.08
N ASN A 441 28.07 -1.44 -4.24
CA ASN A 441 29.26 -0.66 -4.55
C ASN A 441 29.01 0.28 -5.74
N PRO A 442 28.39 1.47 -5.52
CA PRO A 442 28.09 2.41 -6.59
C PRO A 442 29.33 2.97 -7.32
N GLN A 443 30.51 2.91 -6.68
CA GLN A 443 31.77 3.46 -7.19
C GLN A 443 32.61 2.42 -7.97
N ALA A 444 32.14 1.17 -8.08
CA ALA A 444 32.86 0.14 -8.82
C ALA A 444 33.14 0.58 -10.26
N SER A 445 34.36 0.36 -10.74
CA SER A 445 34.75 0.64 -12.12
C SER A 445 34.17 -0.42 -13.09
N ASP A 446 34.14 -0.09 -14.37
CA ASP A 446 33.68 -1.05 -15.39
C ASP A 446 34.63 -2.26 -15.49
N GLU A 447 35.92 -2.06 -15.22
CA GLU A 447 36.90 -3.15 -15.18
C GLU A 447 36.62 -4.13 -14.04
N GLU A 448 36.26 -3.62 -12.84
CA GLU A 448 35.84 -4.45 -11.71
C GLU A 448 34.56 -5.22 -12.02
N ILE A 449 33.58 -4.58 -12.67
CA ILE A 449 32.34 -5.24 -13.11
C ILE A 449 32.64 -6.35 -14.09
N ILE A 450 33.46 -6.10 -15.11
CA ILE A 450 33.87 -7.09 -16.12
C ILE A 450 34.59 -8.27 -15.45
N THR A 451 35.45 -7.99 -14.48
CA THR A 451 36.15 -9.03 -13.72
C THR A 451 35.16 -9.89 -12.93
N ALA A 452 34.22 -9.26 -12.23
CA ALA A 452 33.17 -9.99 -11.50
C ALA A 452 32.29 -10.85 -12.43
N LEU A 453 31.93 -10.32 -13.61
CA LEU A 453 31.18 -11.07 -14.63
C LEU A 453 31.97 -12.28 -15.15
N LYS A 454 33.28 -12.13 -15.38
CA LYS A 454 34.15 -13.27 -15.79
C LYS A 454 34.23 -14.33 -14.71
N LEU A 455 34.43 -13.93 -13.45
CA LEU A 455 34.49 -14.85 -12.31
C LEU A 455 33.17 -15.62 -12.09
N ALA A 456 32.04 -14.96 -12.33
CA ALA A 456 30.71 -15.58 -12.27
C ALA A 456 30.30 -16.30 -13.57
N CYS A 457 31.17 -16.44 -14.58
CA CYS A 457 30.87 -17.01 -15.89
C CYS A 457 29.70 -16.31 -16.60
N ALA A 458 29.50 -15.00 -16.34
CA ALA A 458 28.42 -14.21 -16.90
C ALA A 458 28.86 -13.32 -18.07
N TYR A 459 30.16 -13.12 -18.27
CA TYR A 459 30.70 -12.16 -19.24
C TYR A 459 30.27 -12.46 -20.67
N ASP A 460 30.34 -13.74 -21.10
CA ASP A 460 30.16 -14.13 -22.50
C ASP A 460 28.74 -13.79 -22.99
N PHE A 461 27.71 -14.18 -22.24
CA PHE A 461 26.34 -13.86 -22.64
C PHE A 461 26.00 -12.36 -22.49
N CYS A 462 26.65 -11.65 -21.54
CA CYS A 462 26.45 -10.21 -21.42
C CYS A 462 27.05 -9.46 -22.62
N LYS A 463 28.19 -9.94 -23.12
CA LYS A 463 28.90 -9.36 -24.29
C LYS A 463 28.11 -9.51 -25.60
N GLU A 464 27.20 -10.45 -25.69
CA GLU A 464 26.34 -10.66 -26.86
C GLU A 464 25.29 -9.55 -27.04
N TYR A 465 25.01 -8.77 -25.98
CA TYR A 465 24.10 -7.62 -26.08
C TYR A 465 24.85 -6.38 -26.63
N ASP A 466 24.25 -5.68 -27.60
CA ASP A 466 24.83 -4.49 -28.24
C ASP A 466 25.16 -3.39 -27.24
N ASP A 467 24.35 -3.24 -26.19
CA ASP A 467 24.46 -2.26 -25.12
C ASP A 467 25.21 -2.79 -23.87
N PHE A 468 25.70 -4.03 -23.93
CA PHE A 468 26.54 -4.71 -22.94
C PHE A 468 26.07 -4.50 -21.48
N LEU A 469 26.83 -3.67 -20.69
CA LEU A 469 26.51 -3.40 -19.28
C LEU A 469 25.23 -2.56 -19.09
N ASP A 470 24.86 -1.80 -20.09
CA ASP A 470 23.68 -0.94 -20.05
C ASP A 470 22.43 -1.65 -20.60
N HIS A 471 22.55 -2.95 -20.92
CA HIS A 471 21.43 -3.79 -21.31
C HIS A 471 20.33 -3.78 -20.25
N ALA A 472 19.08 -3.60 -20.73
CA ALA A 472 17.92 -3.44 -19.88
C ALA A 472 17.59 -4.74 -19.11
N VAL A 473 17.33 -4.60 -17.83
CA VAL A 473 16.84 -5.66 -16.95
C VAL A 473 15.37 -5.39 -16.65
N GLU A 474 14.49 -6.31 -17.03
CA GLU A 474 13.07 -6.24 -16.68
C GLU A 474 12.85 -6.57 -15.21
N GLU A 475 11.64 -6.28 -14.70
CA GLU A 475 11.25 -6.57 -13.32
C GLU A 475 11.42 -8.06 -13.00
N GLY A 476 12.24 -8.35 -11.98
CA GLY A 476 12.60 -9.72 -11.59
C GLY A 476 13.56 -10.41 -12.56
N GLY A 477 14.13 -9.70 -13.54
CA GLY A 477 15.03 -10.26 -14.56
C GLY A 477 14.34 -11.26 -15.49
N LYS A 478 13.07 -11.05 -15.82
CA LYS A 478 12.26 -11.98 -16.64
C LYS A 478 12.80 -12.20 -18.03
N ASN A 479 13.55 -11.26 -18.56
CA ASN A 479 14.21 -11.33 -19.85
C ASN A 479 15.51 -12.17 -19.84
N PHE A 480 15.93 -12.68 -18.68
CA PHE A 480 17.08 -13.59 -18.55
C PHE A 480 16.64 -15.01 -18.21
N SER A 481 17.40 -16.02 -18.66
CA SER A 481 17.21 -17.40 -18.22
C SER A 481 17.52 -17.56 -16.72
N GLY A 482 17.07 -18.65 -16.09
CA GLY A 482 17.36 -18.93 -14.66
C GLY A 482 18.85 -18.90 -14.34
N GLY A 483 19.66 -19.57 -15.16
CA GLY A 483 21.12 -19.63 -14.99
C GLY A 483 21.81 -18.28 -15.28
N GLN A 484 21.32 -17.47 -16.23
CA GLN A 484 21.82 -16.12 -16.47
C GLN A 484 21.56 -15.20 -15.27
N ARG A 485 20.32 -15.21 -14.73
CA ARG A 485 19.99 -14.44 -13.51
C ARG A 485 20.88 -14.84 -12.34
N GLN A 486 21.10 -16.12 -12.16
CA GLN A 486 21.91 -16.67 -11.07
C GLN A 486 23.35 -16.17 -11.18
N ARG A 487 23.97 -16.28 -12.37
CA ARG A 487 25.33 -15.77 -12.64
C ARG A 487 25.46 -14.27 -12.42
N LEU A 488 24.45 -13.47 -12.79
CA LEU A 488 24.44 -12.03 -12.51
C LEU A 488 24.36 -11.74 -11.00
N CYS A 489 23.56 -12.50 -10.25
CA CYS A 489 23.51 -12.38 -8.78
C CYS A 489 24.83 -12.77 -8.12
N ILE A 490 25.52 -13.81 -8.62
CA ILE A 490 26.87 -14.19 -8.15
C ILE A 490 27.88 -13.07 -8.47
N ALA A 491 27.86 -12.53 -9.70
CA ALA A 491 28.73 -11.40 -10.06
C ALA A 491 28.53 -10.19 -9.15
N ARG A 492 27.25 -9.86 -8.83
CA ARG A 492 26.91 -8.79 -7.87
C ARG A 492 27.54 -9.04 -6.51
N ALA A 493 27.46 -10.27 -5.98
CA ALA A 493 28.02 -10.63 -4.67
C ALA A 493 29.56 -10.61 -4.66
N ILE A 494 30.23 -11.02 -5.75
CA ILE A 494 31.70 -10.95 -5.88
C ILE A 494 32.18 -9.50 -5.89
N LEU A 495 31.46 -8.61 -6.57
CA LEU A 495 31.80 -7.20 -6.71
C LEU A 495 31.82 -6.45 -5.37
N ASP A 496 31.09 -6.95 -4.38
CA ASP A 496 31.01 -6.36 -3.04
C ASP A 496 32.29 -6.52 -2.21
N LYS A 497 33.16 -7.47 -2.56
CA LYS A 497 34.42 -7.78 -1.86
C LYS A 497 34.22 -7.96 -0.33
N ALA A 498 33.13 -8.60 0.06
CA ALA A 498 32.77 -8.81 1.46
C ALA A 498 33.66 -9.86 2.15
N SER A 499 33.77 -9.78 3.48
CA SER A 499 34.52 -10.77 4.28
C SER A 499 33.83 -12.15 4.33
N LEU A 500 32.49 -12.16 4.23
CA LEU A 500 31.69 -13.40 4.13
C LEU A 500 30.85 -13.38 2.86
N LEU A 501 31.00 -14.45 2.06
CA LEU A 501 30.16 -14.69 0.88
C LEU A 501 29.21 -15.86 1.19
N ILE A 502 27.92 -15.58 1.19
CA ILE A 502 26.87 -16.57 1.40
C ILE A 502 26.24 -16.95 0.05
N LEU A 503 26.21 -18.23 -0.24
CA LEU A 503 25.65 -18.79 -1.48
C LEU A 503 24.52 -19.74 -1.12
N ASP A 504 23.26 -19.24 -1.12
CA ASP A 504 22.08 -20.03 -0.76
C ASP A 504 21.50 -20.69 -2.02
N ASP A 505 21.86 -21.95 -2.23
CA ASP A 505 21.51 -22.79 -3.40
C ASP A 505 21.84 -22.07 -4.75
N ALA A 506 22.91 -21.27 -4.71
CA ALA A 506 23.23 -20.26 -5.72
C ALA A 506 23.71 -20.84 -7.06
N THR A 507 23.89 -22.13 -7.17
CA THR A 507 24.36 -22.81 -8.39
C THR A 507 23.36 -23.87 -8.91
N SER A 508 22.18 -23.94 -8.31
CA SER A 508 21.17 -24.97 -8.63
C SER A 508 20.64 -24.93 -10.07
N ALA A 509 20.63 -23.76 -10.71
CA ALA A 509 20.18 -23.57 -12.09
C ALA A 509 21.35 -23.56 -13.10
N LEU A 510 22.58 -23.83 -12.65
CA LEU A 510 23.76 -23.91 -13.53
C LEU A 510 23.99 -25.35 -13.99
N ASP A 511 24.53 -25.48 -15.19
CA ASP A 511 25.08 -26.75 -15.67
C ASP A 511 26.36 -27.11 -14.90
N TYR A 512 26.71 -28.39 -14.90
CA TYR A 512 27.82 -28.93 -14.11
C TYR A 512 29.17 -28.24 -14.36
N LEU A 513 29.48 -27.93 -15.62
CA LEU A 513 30.76 -27.29 -15.98
C LEU A 513 30.82 -25.86 -15.47
N THR A 514 29.75 -25.08 -15.67
CA THR A 514 29.65 -23.70 -15.18
C THR A 514 29.70 -23.65 -13.66
N ASP A 515 28.95 -24.54 -12.95
CA ASP A 515 28.98 -24.64 -11.49
C ASP A 515 30.41 -24.94 -10.98
N LYS A 516 31.11 -25.91 -11.58
CA LYS A 516 32.50 -26.23 -11.26
C LYS A 516 33.41 -25.01 -11.43
N THR A 517 33.34 -24.36 -12.59
CA THR A 517 34.19 -23.18 -12.91
C THR A 517 33.93 -22.03 -11.95
N VAL A 518 32.66 -21.73 -11.64
CA VAL A 518 32.31 -20.68 -10.67
C VAL A 518 32.90 -21.01 -9.30
N ARG A 519 32.77 -22.23 -8.82
CA ARG A 519 33.34 -22.64 -7.52
C ARG A 519 34.87 -22.56 -7.48
N GLU A 520 35.55 -22.96 -8.55
CA GLU A 520 37.00 -22.80 -8.65
C GLU A 520 37.41 -21.33 -8.62
N ASN A 521 36.70 -20.46 -9.38
CA ASN A 521 36.94 -19.01 -9.37
C ASN A 521 36.72 -18.41 -7.97
N LEU A 522 35.69 -18.84 -7.25
CA LEU A 522 35.38 -18.36 -5.90
C LEU A 522 36.49 -18.69 -4.87
N LYS A 523 37.14 -19.85 -5.01
CA LYS A 523 38.28 -20.24 -4.15
C LYS A 523 39.52 -19.37 -4.35
N HIS A 524 39.69 -18.80 -5.52
CA HIS A 524 40.84 -18.00 -5.90
C HIS A 524 40.55 -16.52 -5.94
N LEU A 525 39.51 -16.05 -5.23
CA LEU A 525 39.23 -14.61 -5.11
C LEU A 525 40.37 -13.87 -4.42
N PRO A 526 40.86 -12.74 -4.96
CA PRO A 526 42.03 -12.03 -4.44
C PRO A 526 41.90 -11.52 -2.99
N PHE A 527 40.66 -11.37 -2.51
CA PHE A 527 40.36 -10.87 -1.16
C PHE A 527 40.03 -11.99 -0.16
N HIS A 528 40.21 -13.27 -0.55
CA HIS A 528 40.09 -14.47 0.30
C HIS A 528 38.90 -14.44 1.27
N PRO A 529 37.65 -14.32 0.79
CA PRO A 529 36.49 -14.28 1.68
C PRO A 529 36.27 -15.64 2.35
N SER A 530 35.65 -15.62 3.53
CA SER A 530 35.02 -16.83 4.05
C SER A 530 33.79 -17.14 3.18
N ILE A 531 33.54 -18.40 2.87
CA ILE A 531 32.43 -18.82 2.00
C ILE A 531 31.51 -19.75 2.78
N LEU A 532 30.21 -19.40 2.84
CA LEU A 532 29.16 -20.27 3.35
C LEU A 532 28.32 -20.76 2.18
N LEU A 533 28.54 -22.01 1.79
CA LEU A 533 27.88 -22.64 0.65
C LEU A 533 26.73 -23.52 1.12
N VAL A 534 25.51 -23.08 0.93
CA VAL A 534 24.29 -23.85 1.23
C VAL A 534 23.84 -24.57 -0.03
N SER A 535 23.71 -25.89 0.05
CA SER A 535 23.23 -26.69 -1.09
C SER A 535 22.47 -27.91 -0.61
N GLN A 536 21.55 -28.35 -1.44
CA GLN A 536 20.91 -29.66 -1.30
C GLN A 536 21.74 -30.79 -1.97
N ARG A 537 22.75 -30.43 -2.77
CA ARG A 537 23.58 -31.36 -3.53
C ARG A 537 24.91 -31.59 -2.80
N ALA A 538 25.15 -32.84 -2.38
CA ALA A 538 26.38 -33.21 -1.66
C ALA A 538 27.66 -32.91 -2.49
N HIS A 539 27.63 -33.12 -3.82
CA HIS A 539 28.77 -32.85 -4.69
C HIS A 539 29.17 -31.38 -4.74
N SER A 540 28.24 -30.46 -4.47
CA SER A 540 28.52 -29.03 -4.48
C SER A 540 29.33 -28.57 -3.27
N ILE A 541 29.21 -29.29 -2.15
CA ILE A 541 29.84 -28.92 -0.87
C ILE A 541 30.98 -29.87 -0.44
N GLN A 542 31.21 -30.98 -1.13
CA GLN A 542 32.21 -32.01 -0.74
C GLN A 542 33.63 -31.49 -0.63
N TYR A 543 33.92 -30.34 -1.25
CA TYR A 543 35.24 -29.70 -1.24
C TYR A 543 35.34 -28.56 -0.19
N ALA A 544 34.34 -28.38 0.65
CA ALA A 544 34.39 -27.44 1.76
C ALA A 544 35.34 -27.91 2.84
N ASP A 545 36.00 -26.98 3.53
CA ASP A 545 36.91 -27.29 4.64
C ASP A 545 36.14 -27.93 5.80
N LYS A 546 34.89 -27.56 5.97
CA LYS A 546 33.97 -28.07 6.98
C LYS A 546 32.56 -28.16 6.41
N ILE A 547 31.84 -29.20 6.69
CA ILE A 547 30.45 -29.39 6.31
C ILE A 547 29.60 -29.50 7.58
N LEU A 548 28.51 -28.73 7.60
CA LEU A 548 27.46 -28.79 8.62
C LEU A 548 26.26 -29.56 8.04
N VAL A 549 25.92 -30.67 8.67
CA VAL A 549 24.72 -31.45 8.33
C VAL A 549 23.61 -31.05 9.29
N ILE A 550 22.54 -30.47 8.72
CA ILE A 550 21.41 -29.96 9.50
C ILE A 550 20.19 -30.82 9.26
N ASP A 551 19.62 -31.32 10.34
CA ASP A 551 18.37 -32.05 10.32
C ASP A 551 17.51 -31.67 11.53
N GLY A 552 16.17 -31.49 11.32
CA GLY A 552 15.25 -31.14 12.38
C GLY A 552 15.61 -29.88 13.20
N GLY A 553 16.37 -28.94 12.63
CA GLY A 553 16.81 -27.72 13.33
C GLY A 553 18.09 -27.89 14.17
N GLU A 554 18.75 -29.03 14.11
CA GLU A 554 19.99 -29.35 14.85
C GLU A 554 21.13 -29.65 13.89
N ILE A 555 22.38 -29.51 14.37
CA ILE A 555 23.57 -29.97 13.67
C ILE A 555 23.80 -31.43 14.05
N VAL A 556 23.43 -32.36 13.16
CA VAL A 556 23.58 -33.81 13.37
C VAL A 556 24.95 -34.34 12.95
N GLY A 557 25.73 -33.55 12.23
CA GLY A 557 27.09 -33.88 11.82
C GLY A 557 27.91 -32.65 11.48
N MET A 558 29.20 -32.65 11.84
CA MET A 558 30.15 -31.58 11.51
C MET A 558 31.52 -32.21 11.25
N GLY A 559 32.13 -31.89 10.10
CA GLY A 559 33.44 -32.41 9.71
C GLY A 559 33.71 -32.29 8.22
N THR A 560 34.77 -32.89 7.75
CA THR A 560 35.08 -32.99 6.32
C THR A 560 34.17 -34.01 5.64
N HIS A 561 34.10 -33.97 4.31
CA HIS A 561 33.33 -34.92 3.52
C HIS A 561 33.66 -36.40 3.89
N GLN A 562 34.96 -36.72 4.05
CA GLN A 562 35.41 -38.07 4.36
C GLN A 562 35.01 -38.51 5.78
N GLU A 563 35.12 -37.62 6.76
CA GLU A 563 34.72 -37.89 8.14
C GLU A 563 33.21 -38.13 8.25
N LEU A 564 32.42 -37.32 7.56
CA LEU A 564 30.96 -37.44 7.58
C LEU A 564 30.45 -38.69 6.87
N LEU A 565 31.12 -39.13 5.80
CA LEU A 565 30.83 -40.40 5.17
C LEU A 565 31.06 -41.60 6.09
N GLN A 566 31.91 -41.44 7.11
CA GLN A 566 32.19 -42.53 8.08
C GLN A 566 31.33 -42.43 9.35
N LYS A 567 30.97 -41.22 9.78
CA LYS A 567 30.42 -40.95 11.13
C LYS A 567 28.98 -40.46 11.15
N CYS A 568 28.45 -39.92 10.04
CA CYS A 568 27.14 -39.30 10.00
C CYS A 568 26.18 -40.07 9.09
N GLU A 569 25.24 -40.80 9.67
CA GLU A 569 24.24 -41.61 8.96
C GLU A 569 23.39 -40.74 8.00
N VAL A 570 22.90 -39.59 8.46
CA VAL A 570 22.11 -38.66 7.64
C VAL A 570 22.88 -38.17 6.41
N TYR A 571 24.19 -37.90 6.56
CA TYR A 571 25.00 -37.47 5.42
C TYR A 571 25.23 -38.63 4.42
N GLN A 572 25.43 -39.86 4.93
CA GLN A 572 25.57 -41.05 4.09
C GLN A 572 24.29 -41.29 3.26
N GLU A 573 23.13 -41.19 3.89
CA GLU A 573 21.84 -41.35 3.21
C GLU A 573 21.65 -40.29 2.11
N ILE A 574 21.98 -39.00 2.38
CA ILE A 574 21.89 -37.92 1.38
C ILE A 574 22.81 -38.23 0.19
N VAL A 575 24.06 -38.66 0.43
CA VAL A 575 25.02 -38.94 -0.63
C VAL A 575 24.58 -40.17 -1.44
N GLN A 576 24.15 -41.26 -0.78
CA GLN A 576 23.68 -42.47 -1.44
C GLN A 576 22.45 -42.24 -2.31
N SER A 577 21.46 -41.50 -1.80
CA SER A 577 20.25 -41.18 -2.56
C SER A 577 20.55 -40.38 -3.84
N GLN A 578 21.55 -39.50 -3.80
CA GLN A 578 21.97 -38.72 -4.96
C GLN A 578 22.80 -39.51 -5.98
N GLN A 579 23.61 -40.46 -5.52
CA GLN A 579 24.37 -41.38 -6.39
C GLN A 579 23.44 -42.34 -7.15
N GLN A 580 22.43 -42.89 -6.47
CA GLN A 580 21.44 -43.78 -7.11
C GLN A 580 20.60 -43.03 -8.15
N SER A 581 20.23 -41.78 -7.90
CA SER A 581 19.49 -40.95 -8.86
C SER A 581 20.34 -40.57 -10.10
N GLY A 582 21.66 -40.46 -9.97
CA GLY A 582 22.59 -40.20 -11.08
C GLY A 582 22.82 -41.36 -12.02
N VAL A 583 22.68 -42.60 -11.54
CA VAL A 583 22.87 -43.81 -12.34
C VAL A 583 21.66 -44.16 -13.22
N SER A 584 20.47 -43.65 -12.90
CA SER A 584 19.24 -43.87 -13.68
C SER A 584 19.07 -42.96 -14.89
N HIS A 585 19.98 -42.00 -15.12
CA HIS A 585 19.94 -41.04 -16.23
C HIS A 585 21.23 -41.02 -17.09
N ALA A 586 22.08 -42.08 -17.01
CA ALA A 586 23.23 -42.29 -17.89
C ALA A 586 22.90 -43.26 -19.03
#